data_ffd41b2c1e00c5d766bb514c71424ebe
#
_entry.id   ffd41b2c1e00c5d766bb514c71424ebe
#
_cell.length_a   1.000
_cell.length_b   1.000
_cell.length_c   1.000
_cell.angle_alpha   90.00
_cell.angle_beta   90.00
_cell.angle_gamma   90.00
#
_symmetry.space_group_name_H-M   'P 1'
#
loop_
_entity.id
_entity.type
_entity.pdbx_description
1 polymer ?
#
loop_
_entity_poly.entity_id
_entity_poly.type
_entity_poly.pdbx_seq_one_letter_code
_entity_poly.pdbx_strand_id
1 'polypeptide(L)'
;MNIYIGVEISVRELDSSLLLATLAASKGHQVIVSDLESITKGISSGLLAPGIFHAKSLTPADHKIARHQAMIDKGFMITSIDEEGGLDIAGYEDFSKGRYSEKTISQSSAVFAWGPEDVETLKRVYSRHSKKIYKTGSPRADLWKSLFFKYWGKPKSAPTKPFLLVSSNMGLANNTNPFFKVLKSKKISGYYERDPELFKRDMGRVGEDFLRTYA
;
A
#
# COMPACT_ATOMS: atom_id res chain seq x y z
N MET A 1 -8.24 -7.67 22.09
CA MET A 1 -8.84 -7.46 20.75
C MET A 1 -7.96 -8.13 19.72
N ASN A 2 -8.55 -8.75 18.69
CA ASN A 2 -7.81 -9.38 17.60
C ASN A 2 -7.48 -8.34 16.52
N ILE A 3 -6.26 -8.38 15.99
CA ILE A 3 -5.80 -7.51 14.90
C ILE A 3 -5.15 -8.41 13.83
N TYR A 4 -5.55 -8.22 12.59
CA TYR A 4 -5.08 -8.99 11.44
C TYR A 4 -4.42 -8.06 10.44
N ILE A 5 -3.14 -8.28 10.14
CA ILE A 5 -2.35 -7.45 9.24
C ILE A 5 -1.95 -8.31 8.05
N GLY A 6 -2.51 -7.97 6.87
CA GLY A 6 -2.22 -8.67 5.62
C GLY A 6 -0.99 -8.10 4.93
N VAL A 7 -0.01 -8.94 4.63
CA VAL A 7 1.20 -8.62 3.87
C VAL A 7 1.09 -9.20 2.46
N GLU A 8 1.30 -8.39 1.43
CA GLU A 8 1.33 -8.85 0.03
C GLU A 8 2.75 -8.88 -0.52
N ILE A 9 3.57 -7.87 -0.19
CA ILE A 9 4.96 -7.74 -0.67
C ILE A 9 5.88 -7.67 0.55
N SER A 10 6.46 -8.81 0.94
CA SER A 10 7.22 -8.93 2.18
C SER A 10 8.39 -7.95 2.28
N VAL A 11 9.17 -7.76 1.22
CA VAL A 11 10.32 -6.85 1.20
C VAL A 11 9.95 -5.37 1.41
N ARG A 12 8.68 -5.03 1.27
CA ARG A 12 8.17 -3.66 1.43
C ARG A 12 7.36 -3.49 2.70
N GLU A 13 6.59 -4.49 3.09
CA GLU A 13 5.50 -4.35 4.06
C GLU A 13 5.76 -5.08 5.38
N LEU A 14 6.61 -6.14 5.36
CA LEU A 14 6.74 -7.02 6.53
C LEU A 14 7.31 -6.30 7.74
N ASP A 15 8.39 -5.53 7.58
CA ASP A 15 9.06 -4.89 8.72
C ASP A 15 8.18 -3.84 9.40
N SER A 16 7.46 -3.02 8.62
CA SER A 16 6.50 -2.05 9.14
C SER A 16 5.30 -2.73 9.81
N SER A 17 4.83 -3.84 9.24
CA SER A 17 3.77 -4.67 9.83
C SER A 17 4.20 -5.31 11.14
N LEU A 18 5.44 -5.79 11.24
CA LEU A 18 5.99 -6.36 12.48
C LEU A 18 6.16 -5.28 13.57
N LEU A 19 6.60 -4.06 13.20
CA LEU A 19 6.66 -2.95 14.14
C LEU A 19 5.27 -2.65 14.72
N LEU A 20 4.27 -2.52 13.85
CA LEU A 20 2.88 -2.27 14.28
C LEU A 20 2.35 -3.41 15.14
N ALA A 21 2.59 -4.67 14.72
CA ALA A 21 2.17 -5.86 15.46
C ALA A 21 2.81 -5.92 16.86
N THR A 22 4.11 -5.64 16.96
CA THR A 22 4.83 -5.63 18.25
C THR A 22 4.27 -4.58 19.19
N LEU A 23 4.03 -3.36 18.68
CA LEU A 23 3.44 -2.27 19.48
C LEU A 23 2.01 -2.61 19.92
N ALA A 24 1.19 -3.21 19.07
CA ALA A 24 -0.15 -3.62 19.43
C ALA A 24 -0.14 -4.77 20.45
N ALA A 25 0.73 -5.76 20.26
CA ALA A 25 0.89 -6.89 21.19
C ALA A 25 1.35 -6.42 22.57
N SER A 26 2.28 -5.44 22.64
CA SER A 26 2.74 -4.87 23.92
C SER A 26 1.63 -4.14 24.69
N LYS A 27 0.53 -3.80 24.01
CA LYS A 27 -0.69 -3.22 24.60
C LYS A 27 -1.78 -4.27 24.91
N GLY A 28 -1.44 -5.56 24.84
CA GLY A 28 -2.34 -6.66 25.18
C GLY A 28 -3.31 -7.07 24.07
N HIS A 29 -3.03 -6.70 22.80
CA HIS A 29 -3.81 -7.17 21.67
C HIS A 29 -3.24 -8.49 21.13
N GLN A 30 -4.12 -9.36 20.62
CA GLN A 30 -3.69 -10.52 19.83
C GLN A 30 -3.50 -10.08 18.38
N VAL A 31 -2.32 -10.30 17.82
CA VAL A 31 -1.99 -9.85 16.46
C VAL A 31 -1.55 -11.02 15.61
N ILE A 32 -2.14 -11.13 14.44
CA ILE A 32 -1.74 -12.08 13.39
C ILE A 32 -1.25 -11.27 12.19
N VAL A 33 0.00 -11.52 11.82
CA VAL A 33 0.60 -11.02 10.57
C VAL A 33 0.77 -12.22 9.64
N SER A 34 0.16 -12.18 8.46
CA SER A 34 0.24 -13.25 7.48
C SER A 34 0.05 -12.69 6.07
N ASP A 35 0.17 -13.54 5.06
CA ASP A 35 -0.23 -13.15 3.72
C ASP A 35 -1.74 -12.84 3.66
N LEU A 36 -2.08 -11.92 2.78
CA LEU A 36 -3.45 -11.41 2.65
C LEU A 36 -4.46 -12.52 2.31
N GLU A 37 -4.05 -13.51 1.51
CA GLU A 37 -4.93 -14.58 1.08
C GLU A 37 -5.32 -15.50 2.25
N SER A 38 -4.33 -15.89 3.07
CA SER A 38 -4.55 -16.71 4.28
C SER A 38 -5.47 -16.03 5.27
N ILE A 39 -5.25 -14.72 5.54
CA ILE A 39 -6.15 -13.95 6.41
C ILE A 39 -7.56 -13.93 5.82
N THR A 40 -7.70 -13.61 4.55
CA THR A 40 -9.00 -13.53 3.89
C THR A 40 -9.75 -14.88 3.93
N LYS A 41 -9.05 -15.98 3.68
CA LYS A 41 -9.60 -17.33 3.80
C LYS A 41 -10.01 -17.66 5.24
N GLY A 42 -9.16 -17.34 6.21
CA GLY A 42 -9.45 -17.55 7.62
C GLY A 42 -10.69 -16.79 8.11
N ILE A 43 -10.88 -15.54 7.63
CA ILE A 43 -12.07 -14.75 7.91
C ILE A 43 -13.30 -15.34 7.21
N SER A 44 -13.18 -15.70 5.92
CA SER A 44 -14.32 -16.19 5.15
C SER A 44 -14.82 -17.54 5.67
N SER A 45 -13.93 -18.42 6.10
CA SER A 45 -14.26 -19.73 6.70
C SER A 45 -14.75 -19.65 8.15
N GLY A 46 -14.66 -18.48 8.82
CA GLY A 46 -15.00 -18.35 10.23
C GLY A 46 -13.94 -18.88 11.20
N LEU A 47 -12.75 -19.23 10.71
CA LEU A 47 -11.62 -19.66 11.55
C LEU A 47 -11.08 -18.51 12.40
N LEU A 48 -11.08 -17.29 11.86
CA LEU A 48 -10.62 -16.09 12.56
C LEU A 48 -11.81 -15.35 13.17
N ALA A 49 -11.72 -15.10 14.49
CA ALA A 49 -12.75 -14.37 15.23
C ALA A 49 -12.79 -12.88 14.84
N PRO A 50 -13.95 -12.21 14.95
CA PRO A 50 -14.07 -10.77 14.65
C PRO A 50 -13.02 -9.92 15.36
N GLY A 51 -12.56 -8.88 14.66
CA GLY A 51 -11.52 -7.98 15.14
C GLY A 51 -11.25 -6.86 14.14
N ILE A 52 -10.04 -6.32 14.15
CA ILE A 52 -9.59 -5.31 13.21
C ILE A 52 -8.84 -6.00 12.05
N PHE A 53 -9.28 -5.79 10.83
CA PHE A 53 -8.48 -6.05 9.64
C PHE A 53 -7.78 -4.76 9.21
N HIS A 54 -6.45 -4.74 9.31
CA HIS A 54 -5.63 -3.61 8.89
C HIS A 54 -5.19 -3.78 7.44
N ALA A 55 -5.81 -2.99 6.56
CA ALA A 55 -5.58 -3.04 5.13
C ALA A 55 -4.42 -2.14 4.71
N LYS A 56 -3.57 -2.62 3.82
CA LYS A 56 -2.46 -1.84 3.25
C LYS A 56 -2.90 -0.71 2.31
N SER A 57 -4.13 -0.72 1.85
CA SER A 57 -4.71 0.33 0.98
C SER A 57 -6.21 0.21 0.88
N LEU A 58 -6.87 1.32 0.55
CA LEU A 58 -8.30 1.42 0.29
C LEU A 58 -8.60 1.73 -1.20
N THR A 59 -7.72 1.31 -2.11
CA THR A 59 -7.93 1.53 -3.56
C THR A 59 -9.31 1.09 -4.01
N PRO A 60 -10.05 1.92 -4.79
CA PRO A 60 -11.44 1.68 -5.13
C PRO A 60 -11.60 0.64 -6.27
N ALA A 61 -11.22 -0.61 -5.97
CA ALA A 61 -11.40 -1.74 -6.86
C ALA A 61 -12.56 -2.60 -6.36
N ASP A 62 -13.44 -3.04 -7.24
CA ASP A 62 -14.68 -3.75 -6.90
C ASP A 62 -14.44 -4.99 -6.03
N HIS A 63 -13.40 -5.78 -6.34
CA HIS A 63 -13.04 -6.95 -5.55
C HIS A 63 -12.59 -6.60 -4.11
N LYS A 64 -11.96 -5.43 -3.91
CA LYS A 64 -11.57 -4.95 -2.57
C LYS A 64 -12.78 -4.46 -1.79
N ILE A 65 -13.65 -3.70 -2.46
CA ILE A 65 -14.91 -3.22 -1.87
C ILE A 65 -15.77 -4.40 -1.42
N ALA A 66 -15.93 -5.41 -2.27
CA ALA A 66 -16.68 -6.62 -1.95
C ALA A 66 -16.05 -7.40 -0.80
N ARG A 67 -14.73 -7.56 -0.80
CA ARG A 67 -13.98 -8.23 0.27
C ARG A 67 -14.16 -7.52 1.61
N HIS A 68 -13.98 -6.20 1.65
CA HIS A 68 -14.15 -5.42 2.87
C HIS A 68 -15.60 -5.49 3.37
N GLN A 69 -16.59 -5.44 2.47
CA GLN A 69 -17.99 -5.61 2.87
C GLN A 69 -18.23 -6.98 3.50
N ALA A 70 -17.76 -8.05 2.89
CA ALA A 70 -17.89 -9.41 3.44
C ALA A 70 -17.23 -9.57 4.82
N MET A 71 -16.13 -8.86 5.08
CA MET A 71 -15.49 -8.83 6.40
C MET A 71 -16.36 -8.05 7.40
N ILE A 72 -16.90 -6.89 7.01
CA ILE A 72 -17.78 -6.07 7.83
C ILE A 72 -19.05 -6.85 8.22
N ASP A 73 -19.64 -7.57 7.28
CA ASP A 73 -20.84 -8.40 7.51
C ASP A 73 -20.58 -9.52 8.53
N LYS A 74 -19.31 -9.91 8.71
CA LYS A 74 -18.84 -10.86 9.73
C LYS A 74 -18.36 -10.17 11.02
N GLY A 75 -18.60 -8.87 11.20
CA GLY A 75 -18.28 -8.12 12.41
C GLY A 75 -16.84 -7.61 12.50
N PHE A 76 -16.08 -7.60 11.40
CA PHE A 76 -14.75 -7.02 11.39
C PHE A 76 -14.80 -5.51 11.17
N MET A 77 -13.87 -4.80 11.79
CA MET A 77 -13.59 -3.39 11.54
C MET A 77 -12.43 -3.26 10.55
N ILE A 78 -12.56 -2.39 9.58
CA ILE A 78 -11.50 -2.12 8.60
C ILE A 78 -10.76 -0.87 9.00
N THR A 79 -9.43 -0.95 9.13
CA THR A 79 -8.55 0.22 9.24
C THR A 79 -7.51 0.18 8.13
N SER A 80 -6.94 1.31 7.77
CA SER A 80 -5.92 1.34 6.71
C SER A 80 -4.92 2.47 6.91
N ILE A 81 -3.68 2.16 6.54
CA ILE A 81 -2.68 3.13 6.10
C ILE A 81 -2.29 2.75 4.67
N ASP A 82 -2.17 3.74 3.77
CA ASP A 82 -1.74 3.42 2.41
C ASP A 82 -0.22 3.20 2.38
N GLU A 83 0.20 1.96 2.08
CA GLU A 83 1.63 1.60 2.01
C GLU A 83 2.37 2.26 0.83
N GLU A 84 1.64 2.84 -0.11
CA GLU A 84 2.17 3.63 -1.22
C GLU A 84 1.92 5.13 -1.03
N GLY A 85 1.60 5.56 0.19
CA GLY A 85 1.42 6.96 0.56
C GLY A 85 2.73 7.74 0.55
N GLY A 86 2.65 9.05 0.77
CA GLY A 86 3.81 9.95 0.82
C GLY A 86 4.44 10.27 -0.53
N LEU A 87 3.80 9.90 -1.64
CA LEU A 87 4.23 10.24 -3.00
C LEU A 87 3.35 11.36 -3.56
N ASP A 88 3.97 12.43 -4.00
CA ASP A 88 3.31 13.51 -4.73
C ASP A 88 3.82 13.55 -6.18
N ILE A 89 3.19 12.75 -7.05
CA ILE A 89 3.57 12.67 -8.47
C ILE A 89 2.69 13.60 -9.33
N ALA A 90 1.42 13.81 -8.95
CA ALA A 90 0.45 14.56 -9.72
C ALA A 90 -0.38 15.54 -8.85
N GLY A 91 0.11 15.83 -7.66
CA GLY A 91 -0.64 16.52 -6.60
C GLY A 91 -1.42 15.55 -5.71
N TYR A 92 -1.42 15.84 -4.41
CA TYR A 92 -2.04 14.97 -3.40
C TYR A 92 -3.53 14.71 -3.64
N GLU A 93 -4.25 15.65 -4.25
CA GLU A 93 -5.67 15.48 -4.51
C GLU A 93 -5.94 14.40 -5.57
N ASP A 94 -5.24 14.45 -6.68
CA ASP A 94 -5.41 13.47 -7.76
C ASP A 94 -4.88 12.09 -7.34
N PHE A 95 -3.77 12.07 -6.59
CA PHE A 95 -3.28 10.85 -5.95
C PHE A 95 -4.36 10.25 -5.02
N SER A 96 -4.96 11.06 -4.15
CA SER A 96 -5.96 10.60 -3.19
C SER A 96 -7.21 10.02 -3.87
N LYS A 97 -7.68 10.63 -4.98
CA LYS A 97 -8.80 10.12 -5.78
C LYS A 97 -8.50 8.76 -6.45
N GLY A 98 -7.25 8.49 -6.78
CA GLY A 98 -6.81 7.19 -7.27
C GLY A 98 -6.68 6.11 -6.17
N ARG A 99 -6.46 6.52 -4.93
CA ARG A 99 -6.20 5.62 -3.80
C ARG A 99 -7.41 5.39 -2.90
N TYR A 100 -8.38 6.28 -2.91
CA TYR A 100 -9.57 6.26 -2.06
C TYR A 100 -10.84 6.56 -2.86
N SER A 101 -11.98 6.23 -2.27
CA SER A 101 -13.31 6.68 -2.72
C SER A 101 -14.23 6.87 -1.51
N GLU A 102 -15.35 7.59 -1.71
CA GLU A 102 -16.40 7.70 -0.69
C GLU A 102 -16.80 6.31 -0.16
N LYS A 103 -16.96 5.34 -1.05
CA LYS A 103 -17.34 3.97 -0.68
C LYS A 103 -16.29 3.29 0.18
N THR A 104 -15.01 3.32 -0.21
CA THR A 104 -13.95 2.63 0.53
C THR A 104 -13.68 3.26 1.89
N ILE A 105 -13.76 4.60 2.00
CA ILE A 105 -13.66 5.29 3.29
C ILE A 105 -14.89 5.04 4.15
N SER A 106 -16.10 5.01 3.57
CA SER A 106 -17.32 4.70 4.35
C SER A 106 -17.24 3.32 5.01
N GLN A 107 -16.68 2.34 4.35
CA GLN A 107 -16.44 0.99 4.87
C GLN A 107 -15.36 0.91 5.95
N SER A 108 -14.44 1.88 6.01
CA SER A 108 -13.40 1.88 7.03
C SER A 108 -13.88 2.48 8.35
N SER A 109 -13.33 1.98 9.45
CA SER A 109 -13.49 2.56 10.80
C SER A 109 -12.47 3.66 11.05
N ALA A 110 -11.26 3.54 10.48
CA ALA A 110 -10.21 4.55 10.55
C ALA A 110 -9.30 4.49 9.32
N VAL A 111 -8.86 5.67 8.89
CA VAL A 111 -7.84 5.87 7.84
C VAL A 111 -6.69 6.66 8.44
N PHE A 112 -5.48 6.13 8.32
CA PHE A 112 -4.29 6.74 8.86
C PHE A 112 -3.49 7.41 7.75
N ALA A 113 -3.21 8.69 7.90
CA ALA A 113 -2.51 9.52 6.94
C ALA A 113 -1.03 9.71 7.32
N TRP A 114 -0.15 9.76 6.32
CA TRP A 114 1.30 9.84 6.50
C TRP A 114 1.77 11.17 7.09
N GLY A 115 1.08 12.25 6.80
CA GLY A 115 1.51 13.58 7.22
C GLY A 115 0.39 14.62 7.21
N PRO A 116 0.73 15.89 7.54
CA PRO A 116 -0.25 16.98 7.58
C PRO A 116 -0.96 17.19 6.25
N GLU A 117 -0.22 17.29 5.16
CA GLU A 117 -0.76 17.54 3.83
C GLU A 117 -1.68 16.41 3.35
N ASP A 118 -1.30 15.14 3.60
CA ASP A 118 -2.11 13.97 3.30
C ASP A 118 -3.45 14.00 4.08
N VAL A 119 -3.39 14.27 5.40
CA VAL A 119 -4.62 14.34 6.20
C VAL A 119 -5.51 15.51 5.83
N GLU A 120 -4.95 16.67 5.52
CA GLU A 120 -5.72 17.85 5.11
C GLU A 120 -6.41 17.61 3.78
N THR A 121 -5.69 17.04 2.81
CA THR A 121 -6.26 16.69 1.50
C THR A 121 -7.35 15.65 1.63
N LEU A 122 -7.12 14.55 2.35
CA LEU A 122 -8.13 13.53 2.55
C LEU A 122 -9.38 14.06 3.26
N LYS A 123 -9.23 14.92 4.28
CA LYS A 123 -10.36 15.52 4.97
C LYS A 123 -11.13 16.53 4.10
N ARG A 124 -10.45 17.22 3.19
CA ARG A 124 -11.07 18.13 2.24
C ARG A 124 -11.85 17.39 1.17
N VAL A 125 -11.21 16.40 0.54
CA VAL A 125 -11.81 15.59 -0.55
C VAL A 125 -12.96 14.72 -0.03
N TYR A 126 -12.79 14.12 1.15
CA TYR A 126 -13.76 13.21 1.77
C TYR A 126 -14.35 13.80 3.06
N SER A 127 -14.84 15.02 2.98
CA SER A 127 -15.28 15.82 4.15
C SER A 127 -16.34 15.14 5.01
N ARG A 128 -17.24 14.37 4.42
CA ARG A 128 -18.27 13.57 5.13
C ARG A 128 -17.67 12.53 6.07
N HIS A 129 -16.42 12.10 5.81
CA HIS A 129 -15.71 11.08 6.57
C HIS A 129 -14.52 11.64 7.36
N SER A 130 -14.40 12.95 7.48
CA SER A 130 -13.24 13.64 8.10
C SER A 130 -12.92 13.14 9.52
N LYS A 131 -13.93 12.71 10.28
CA LYS A 131 -13.77 12.15 11.63
C LYS A 131 -13.07 10.79 11.68
N LYS A 132 -12.99 10.08 10.56
CA LYS A 132 -12.31 8.78 10.44
C LYS A 132 -10.85 8.91 10.00
N ILE A 133 -10.39 10.11 9.64
CA ILE A 133 -9.07 10.35 9.07
C ILE A 133 -8.15 10.94 10.14
N TYR A 134 -7.05 10.23 10.44
CA TYR A 134 -6.13 10.55 11.52
C TYR A 134 -4.71 10.78 10.98
N LYS A 135 -4.03 11.81 11.47
CA LYS A 135 -2.60 12.03 11.22
C LYS A 135 -1.78 11.16 12.14
N THR A 136 -1.09 10.17 11.61
CA THR A 136 -0.28 9.24 12.42
C THR A 136 1.18 9.14 11.98
N GLY A 137 1.48 9.44 10.73
CA GLY A 137 2.73 9.00 10.11
C GLY A 137 2.63 7.57 9.60
N SER A 138 3.75 7.03 9.12
CA SER A 138 3.85 5.67 8.59
C SER A 138 4.87 4.85 9.38
N PRO A 139 4.52 3.63 9.83
CA PRO A 139 5.47 2.72 10.49
C PRO A 139 6.70 2.44 9.62
N ARG A 140 6.55 2.41 8.30
CA ARG A 140 7.66 2.22 7.36
C ARG A 140 8.64 3.39 7.39
N ALA A 141 8.15 4.62 7.45
CA ALA A 141 8.99 5.81 7.61
C ALA A 141 9.63 5.88 9.01
N ASP A 142 8.94 5.39 10.03
CA ASP A 142 9.49 5.34 11.39
C ASP A 142 10.70 4.42 11.49
N LEU A 143 10.71 3.30 10.77
CA LEU A 143 11.85 2.37 10.73
C LEU A 143 13.14 2.99 10.20
N TRP A 144 13.10 4.11 9.49
CA TRP A 144 14.29 4.85 9.01
C TRP A 144 14.87 5.80 10.05
N LYS A 145 14.21 5.97 11.19
CA LYS A 145 14.71 6.81 12.29
C LYS A 145 15.91 6.16 12.97
N SER A 146 16.78 6.99 13.55
CA SER A 146 18.02 6.54 14.23
C SER A 146 17.78 5.50 15.32
N LEU A 147 16.62 5.53 15.97
CA LEU A 147 16.19 4.55 16.96
C LEU A 147 16.26 3.10 16.44
N PHE A 148 16.01 2.91 15.14
CA PHE A 148 15.97 1.60 14.50
C PHE A 148 17.24 1.23 13.72
N PHE A 149 18.31 2.04 13.77
CA PHE A 149 19.54 1.74 13.03
C PHE A 149 20.16 0.39 13.40
N LYS A 150 20.01 -0.03 14.66
CA LYS A 150 20.50 -1.35 15.11
C LYS A 150 19.71 -2.51 14.53
N TYR A 151 18.43 -2.30 14.20
CA TYR A 151 17.57 -3.30 13.58
C TYR A 151 18.06 -3.67 12.17
N TRP A 152 18.47 -2.68 11.39
CA TRP A 152 18.88 -2.91 10.00
C TRP A 152 20.22 -3.64 9.86
N GLY A 153 21.12 -3.48 10.82
CA GLY A 153 22.49 -4.00 10.71
C GLY A 153 23.28 -3.38 9.56
N LYS A 154 24.51 -3.79 9.40
CA LYS A 154 25.31 -3.44 8.22
C LYS A 154 25.12 -4.54 7.15
N PRO A 155 24.67 -4.22 5.93
CA PRO A 155 24.62 -5.20 4.85
C PRO A 155 26.01 -5.80 4.62
N LYS A 156 26.10 -7.13 4.51
CA LYS A 156 27.38 -7.84 4.23
C LYS A 156 28.03 -7.37 2.92
N SER A 157 27.24 -6.87 1.99
CA SER A 157 27.64 -6.36 0.67
C SER A 157 27.72 -4.85 0.58
N ALA A 158 27.68 -4.13 1.72
CA ALA A 158 27.78 -2.68 1.69
C ALA A 158 29.12 -2.24 1.09
N PRO A 159 29.13 -1.30 0.13
CA PRO A 159 30.36 -0.74 -0.39
C PRO A 159 31.20 -0.13 0.73
N THR A 160 32.51 -0.42 0.73
CA THR A 160 33.44 0.12 1.73
C THR A 160 33.96 1.51 1.37
N LYS A 161 33.78 1.92 0.13
CA LYS A 161 34.14 3.25 -0.39
C LYS A 161 32.89 4.11 -0.59
N PRO A 162 33.02 5.45 -0.54
CA PRO A 162 31.91 6.32 -0.92
C PRO A 162 31.38 5.96 -2.32
N PHE A 163 30.06 5.92 -2.46
CA PHE A 163 29.39 5.56 -3.73
C PHE A 163 28.21 6.50 -3.99
N LEU A 164 27.88 6.64 -5.26
CA LEU A 164 26.66 7.28 -5.71
C LEU A 164 25.62 6.20 -6.05
N LEU A 165 24.48 6.22 -5.37
CA LEU A 165 23.36 5.34 -5.70
C LEU A 165 22.46 6.03 -6.73
N VAL A 166 22.36 5.45 -7.94
CA VAL A 166 21.37 5.85 -8.93
C VAL A 166 20.24 4.83 -8.92
N SER A 167 19.08 5.24 -8.41
CA SER A 167 17.87 4.41 -8.43
C SER A 167 17.09 4.68 -9.72
N SER A 168 17.05 3.68 -10.62
CA SER A 168 16.31 3.77 -11.87
C SER A 168 14.90 3.18 -11.70
N ASN A 169 13.91 3.74 -12.42
CA ASN A 169 12.53 3.24 -12.49
C ASN A 169 12.25 2.64 -13.87
N MET A 170 12.96 1.58 -14.22
CA MET A 170 12.84 0.90 -15.53
C MET A 170 11.95 -0.37 -15.44
N GLY A 171 10.97 -0.39 -14.54
CA GLY A 171 10.18 -1.58 -14.24
C GLY A 171 9.37 -2.15 -15.40
N LEU A 172 9.00 -1.34 -16.41
CA LEU A 172 8.31 -1.83 -17.60
C LEU A 172 9.26 -2.52 -18.57
N ALA A 173 10.44 -1.94 -18.83
CA ALA A 173 11.43 -2.49 -19.74
C ALA A 173 12.14 -3.72 -19.17
N ASN A 174 12.42 -3.72 -17.86
CA ASN A 174 13.14 -4.79 -17.16
C ASN A 174 12.21 -5.81 -16.46
N ASN A 175 10.94 -5.88 -16.85
CA ASN A 175 10.02 -6.86 -16.29
C ASN A 175 10.42 -8.27 -16.76
N THR A 176 10.41 -9.24 -15.85
CA THR A 176 10.64 -10.66 -16.15
C THR A 176 9.62 -11.25 -17.13
N ASN A 177 8.44 -10.65 -17.22
CA ASN A 177 7.46 -10.98 -18.24
C ASN A 177 7.75 -10.19 -19.53
N PRO A 178 7.64 -10.82 -20.71
CA PRO A 178 7.73 -10.09 -21.97
C PRO A 178 6.79 -8.88 -21.98
N PHE A 179 7.30 -7.77 -22.47
CA PHE A 179 6.61 -6.48 -22.48
C PHE A 179 5.13 -6.55 -22.94
N PHE A 180 4.86 -7.30 -24.05
CA PHE A 180 3.47 -7.44 -24.52
C PHE A 180 2.56 -8.17 -23.53
N LYS A 181 3.09 -9.07 -22.68
CA LYS A 181 2.29 -9.71 -21.63
C LYS A 181 1.89 -8.70 -20.54
N VAL A 182 2.80 -7.79 -20.20
CA VAL A 182 2.52 -6.70 -19.26
C VAL A 182 1.47 -5.76 -19.81
N LEU A 183 1.61 -5.32 -21.07
CA LEU A 183 0.62 -4.48 -21.76
C LEU A 183 -0.74 -5.18 -21.86
N LYS A 184 -0.75 -6.45 -22.26
CA LYS A 184 -1.98 -7.24 -22.34
C LYS A 184 -2.68 -7.36 -21.00
N SER A 185 -1.94 -7.61 -19.92
CA SER A 185 -2.47 -7.68 -18.56
C SER A 185 -3.08 -6.33 -18.14
N LYS A 186 -2.39 -5.23 -18.38
CA LYS A 186 -2.90 -3.87 -18.08
C LYS A 186 -4.16 -3.55 -18.89
N LYS A 187 -4.22 -3.96 -20.17
CA LYS A 187 -5.41 -3.79 -21.00
C LYS A 187 -6.60 -4.61 -20.48
N ILE A 188 -6.38 -5.88 -20.16
CA ILE A 188 -7.43 -6.78 -19.61
C ILE A 188 -7.95 -6.26 -18.25
N SER A 189 -7.10 -5.65 -17.44
CA SER A 189 -7.50 -5.08 -16.14
C SER A 189 -8.23 -3.73 -16.24
N GLY A 190 -8.49 -3.21 -17.45
CA GLY A 190 -9.10 -1.90 -17.65
C GLY A 190 -8.20 -0.72 -17.30
N TYR A 191 -6.90 -0.96 -17.14
CA TYR A 191 -5.96 0.09 -16.74
C TYR A 191 -5.92 1.27 -17.72
N TYR A 192 -6.00 0.99 -19.04
CA TYR A 192 -5.98 2.01 -20.08
C TYR A 192 -7.35 2.59 -20.45
N GLU A 193 -8.44 1.97 -19.98
CA GLU A 193 -9.79 2.47 -20.21
C GLU A 193 -10.09 3.71 -19.37
N ARG A 194 -9.43 3.83 -18.22
CA ARG A 194 -9.57 4.97 -17.30
C ARG A 194 -8.90 6.24 -17.82
N ASP A 195 -7.84 6.09 -18.58
CA ASP A 195 -7.08 7.18 -19.19
C ASP A 195 -6.34 6.65 -20.44
N PRO A 196 -6.86 6.90 -21.65
CA PRO A 196 -6.23 6.46 -22.90
C PRO A 196 -4.81 6.98 -23.13
N GLU A 197 -4.45 8.13 -22.57
CA GLU A 197 -3.10 8.69 -22.67
C GLU A 197 -2.08 7.88 -21.86
N LEU A 198 -2.52 7.09 -20.87
CA LEU A 198 -1.64 6.17 -20.14
C LEU A 198 -0.97 5.16 -21.06
N PHE A 199 -1.66 4.67 -22.07
CA PHE A 199 -1.08 3.74 -23.05
C PHE A 199 0.05 4.39 -23.84
N LYS A 200 -0.17 5.59 -24.37
CA LYS A 200 0.85 6.33 -25.11
C LYS A 200 2.06 6.65 -24.22
N ARG A 201 1.82 7.06 -22.97
CA ARG A 201 2.86 7.35 -22.01
C ARG A 201 3.68 6.10 -21.64
N ASP A 202 3.02 4.96 -21.39
CA ASP A 202 3.71 3.70 -21.10
C ASP A 202 4.52 3.21 -22.31
N MET A 203 4.01 3.36 -23.54
CA MET A 203 4.74 3.07 -24.77
C MET A 203 5.96 3.99 -24.97
N GLY A 204 5.80 5.29 -24.72
CA GLY A 204 6.91 6.26 -24.77
C GLY A 204 8.02 5.92 -23.78
N ARG A 205 7.66 5.63 -22.54
CA ARG A 205 8.62 5.23 -21.49
C ARG A 205 9.38 3.96 -21.84
N VAL A 206 8.73 2.98 -22.43
CA VAL A 206 9.42 1.75 -22.86
C VAL A 206 10.42 2.02 -23.96
N GLY A 207 10.09 2.88 -24.92
CA GLY A 207 11.04 3.31 -25.96
C GLY A 207 12.26 4.02 -25.36
N GLU A 208 12.04 4.94 -24.42
CA GLU A 208 13.11 5.64 -23.72
C GLU A 208 13.97 4.69 -22.87
N ASP A 209 13.34 3.79 -22.11
CA ASP A 209 14.02 2.82 -21.28
C ASP A 209 14.83 1.83 -22.11
N PHE A 210 14.29 1.40 -23.26
CA PHE A 210 15.00 0.54 -24.22
C PHE A 210 16.25 1.24 -24.76
N LEU A 211 16.13 2.49 -25.21
CA LEU A 211 17.27 3.27 -25.71
C LEU A 211 18.33 3.49 -24.63
N ARG A 212 17.95 3.73 -23.38
CA ARG A 212 18.91 3.91 -22.26
C ARG A 212 19.61 2.61 -21.86
N THR A 213 18.99 1.47 -22.08
CA THR A 213 19.55 0.17 -21.65
C THR A 213 20.48 -0.43 -22.71
N TYR A 214 20.27 -0.11 -23.99
CA TYR A 214 20.96 -0.74 -25.11
C TYR A 214 21.75 0.25 -26.01
N ALA A 215 21.79 1.53 -25.64
CA ALA A 215 22.66 2.55 -26.25
C ALA A 215 23.91 2.78 -25.42
#